data_a1ea8dfa6224dfc899631397ebbe20a4
#
_entry.id   a1ea8dfa6224dfc899631397ebbe20a4
#
_cell.length_a   1.000
_cell.length_b   1.000
_cell.length_c   1.000
_cell.angle_alpha   90.00
_cell.angle_beta   90.00
_cell.angle_gamma   90.00
#
_symmetry.space_group_name_H-M   'P 1'
#
loop_
_entity.id
_entity.type
_entity.pdbx_description
1 polymer ?
#
loop_
_entity_poly.entity_id
_entity_poly.type
_entity_poly.pdbx_seq_one_letter_code
_entity_poly.pdbx_strand_id
1 'polypeptide(L)'
;MGTADGAVIGTTKIVDHGPDSARWVLVILAEGFREAELDQFHVAAEAFVTKLFTTQPFRRMWCAINVHRVDVRSTDSGADDPATCPDGDNGAGTTAHTYFDASFCRDNTGRLLYGDQALALATASAQVPEVDATVVIVNSTRYGGAGGSVAWFSRAAAADEIGVHELGHSAFRLADEYGDTIHTWSAGEPPEPNVTTVTDRATTKWASRVAAATPLPTQDNPGCATMTTAPSPVPADTVGLFAGGSRAFCGIYHPEHACRMQTLGQPFCQVCSDAIVVRLQPFLPAFSGPVVGTQFHGSLAAGETRRWFTYDWPACWHVLWTVLPTVPVTPGPALRHRVRIERANREHVTYWISVTNDSSSPVEFDGRYEVVAH
;
A
#
# COMPACT_ATOMS: atom_id res chain seq x y z
N MET A 1 -29.73 -2.75 12.76
CA MET A 1 -29.11 -2.50 11.45
C MET A 1 -28.12 -3.60 11.19
N GLY A 2 -27.64 -3.80 9.98
CA GLY A 2 -26.74 -4.92 9.64
C GLY A 2 -27.21 -5.65 8.38
N THR A 3 -27.02 -6.97 8.29
CA THR A 3 -27.30 -7.76 7.07
C THR A 3 -28.73 -7.64 6.53
N ALA A 4 -29.69 -7.18 7.34
CA ALA A 4 -31.03 -6.87 6.87
C ALA A 4 -31.08 -5.60 5.99
N ASP A 5 -30.10 -4.73 6.11
CA ASP A 5 -30.04 -3.42 5.45
C ASP A 5 -29.19 -3.43 4.18
N GLY A 6 -28.95 -4.59 3.59
CA GLY A 6 -28.18 -4.70 2.36
C GLY A 6 -27.92 -6.13 1.90
N ALA A 7 -27.03 -6.29 0.96
CA ALA A 7 -26.60 -7.60 0.46
C ALA A 7 -25.22 -7.52 -0.25
N VAL A 8 -24.50 -8.62 -0.21
CA VAL A 8 -23.33 -8.81 -1.08
C VAL A 8 -23.82 -9.08 -2.51
N ILE A 9 -23.32 -8.32 -3.47
CA ILE A 9 -23.73 -8.41 -4.89
C ILE A 9 -22.73 -9.24 -5.69
N GLY A 10 -21.43 -9.11 -5.39
CA GLY A 10 -20.40 -9.86 -6.09
C GLY A 10 -19.00 -9.58 -5.58
N THR A 11 -18.05 -10.38 -6.07
CA THR A 11 -16.64 -10.26 -5.76
C THR A 11 -15.84 -10.26 -7.04
N THR A 12 -14.89 -9.33 -7.17
CA THR A 12 -14.01 -9.18 -8.32
C THR A 12 -12.56 -9.07 -7.85
N LYS A 13 -11.67 -9.90 -8.37
CA LYS A 13 -10.23 -9.75 -8.20
C LYS A 13 -9.77 -8.63 -9.12
N ILE A 14 -9.39 -7.49 -8.55
CA ILE A 14 -9.00 -6.28 -9.28
C ILE A 14 -7.49 -6.09 -9.41
N VAL A 15 -6.71 -6.85 -8.64
CA VAL A 15 -5.26 -7.02 -8.81
C VAL A 15 -4.94 -8.50 -8.67
N ASP A 16 -4.29 -9.06 -9.69
CA ASP A 16 -3.94 -10.48 -9.74
C ASP A 16 -2.45 -10.68 -10.05
N HIS A 17 -1.68 -11.07 -9.05
CA HIS A 17 -0.27 -11.45 -9.18
C HIS A 17 -0.06 -12.95 -8.97
N GLY A 18 -1.13 -13.74 -9.04
CA GLY A 18 -1.09 -15.19 -8.93
C GLY A 18 -2.10 -15.75 -7.92
N PRO A 19 -1.98 -17.03 -7.55
CA PRO A 19 -2.92 -17.67 -6.61
C PRO A 19 -3.00 -16.95 -5.27
N ASP A 20 -4.21 -16.78 -4.72
CA ASP A 20 -4.41 -16.11 -3.43
C ASP A 20 -3.67 -16.80 -2.30
N SER A 21 -3.59 -18.13 -2.32
CA SER A 21 -2.81 -18.94 -1.35
C SER A 21 -1.29 -18.64 -1.36
N ALA A 22 -0.78 -17.93 -2.37
CA ALA A 22 0.63 -17.57 -2.50
C ALA A 22 0.86 -16.04 -2.48
N ARG A 23 -0.15 -15.25 -2.23
CA ARG A 23 -0.09 -13.79 -2.17
C ARG A 23 -0.73 -13.28 -0.90
N TRP A 24 -0.30 -12.13 -0.45
CA TRP A 24 -1.00 -11.39 0.59
C TRP A 24 -2.25 -10.76 0.00
N VAL A 25 -3.40 -11.05 0.61
CA VAL A 25 -4.70 -10.77 0.03
C VAL A 25 -5.39 -9.64 0.77
N LEU A 26 -5.63 -8.54 0.05
CA LEU A 26 -6.40 -7.40 0.51
C LEU A 26 -7.83 -7.48 -0.03
N VAL A 27 -8.81 -7.35 0.86
CA VAL A 27 -10.23 -7.26 0.49
C VAL A 27 -10.74 -5.85 0.76
N ILE A 28 -11.35 -5.24 -0.24
CA ILE A 28 -12.00 -3.92 -0.15
C ILE A 28 -13.51 -4.09 -0.22
N LEU A 29 -14.21 -3.66 0.81
CA LEU A 29 -15.67 -3.75 0.95
C LEU A 29 -16.33 -2.39 0.74
N ALA A 30 -17.51 -2.37 0.10
CA ALA A 30 -18.35 -1.20 0.00
C ALA A 30 -19.24 -1.05 1.24
N GLU A 31 -19.40 0.17 1.75
CA GLU A 31 -20.33 0.50 2.83
C GLU A 31 -21.12 1.76 2.53
N GLY A 32 -22.45 1.71 2.71
CA GLY A 32 -23.34 2.84 2.47
C GLY A 32 -23.47 3.21 0.98
N PHE A 33 -23.26 2.27 0.08
CA PHE A 33 -23.55 2.44 -1.34
C PHE A 33 -24.83 1.70 -1.71
N ARG A 34 -25.80 2.41 -2.32
CA ARG A 34 -26.93 1.76 -2.98
C ARG A 34 -26.43 1.08 -4.25
N GLU A 35 -27.18 0.13 -4.78
CA GLU A 35 -26.80 -0.62 -5.99
C GLU A 35 -26.46 0.30 -7.18
N ALA A 36 -27.23 1.38 -7.37
CA ALA A 36 -26.98 2.37 -8.41
C ALA A 36 -25.72 3.26 -8.17
N GLU A 37 -25.09 3.16 -7.02
CA GLU A 37 -23.92 3.93 -6.62
C GLU A 37 -22.63 3.10 -6.62
N LEU A 38 -22.70 1.79 -6.91
CA LEU A 38 -21.54 0.90 -6.88
C LEU A 38 -20.43 1.32 -7.86
N ASP A 39 -20.77 1.96 -8.98
CA ASP A 39 -19.73 2.52 -9.87
C ASP A 39 -18.86 3.58 -9.16
N GLN A 40 -19.42 4.33 -8.21
CA GLN A 40 -18.63 5.29 -7.42
C GLN A 40 -17.72 4.57 -6.43
N PHE A 41 -18.17 3.44 -5.87
CA PHE A 41 -17.31 2.57 -5.05
C PHE A 41 -16.17 1.99 -5.88
N HIS A 42 -16.44 1.53 -7.11
CA HIS A 42 -15.41 1.01 -8.02
C HIS A 42 -14.31 2.06 -8.26
N VAL A 43 -14.69 3.30 -8.54
CA VAL A 43 -13.75 4.41 -8.72
C VAL A 43 -12.93 4.67 -7.45
N ALA A 44 -13.58 4.65 -6.28
CA ALA A 44 -12.90 4.87 -5.00
C ALA A 44 -11.91 3.73 -4.66
N ALA A 45 -12.29 2.48 -4.90
CA ALA A 45 -11.43 1.32 -4.72
C ALA A 45 -10.20 1.36 -5.63
N GLU A 46 -10.37 1.72 -6.91
CA GLU A 46 -9.27 1.91 -7.87
C GLU A 46 -8.33 3.05 -7.47
N ALA A 47 -8.87 4.17 -6.98
CA ALA A 47 -8.08 5.29 -6.47
C ALA A 47 -7.24 4.87 -5.26
N PHE A 48 -7.84 4.17 -4.29
CA PHE A 48 -7.14 3.64 -3.13
C PHE A 48 -6.02 2.66 -3.50
N VAL A 49 -6.28 1.70 -4.39
CA VAL A 49 -5.26 0.76 -4.86
C VAL A 49 -4.12 1.49 -5.59
N THR A 50 -4.44 2.51 -6.39
CA THR A 50 -3.43 3.35 -7.05
C THR A 50 -2.57 4.08 -6.02
N LYS A 51 -3.20 4.65 -4.99
CA LYS A 51 -2.49 5.30 -3.88
C LYS A 51 -1.59 4.33 -3.14
N LEU A 52 -2.10 3.15 -2.79
CA LEU A 52 -1.33 2.11 -2.12
C LEU A 52 -0.07 1.74 -2.92
N PHE A 53 -0.20 1.43 -4.21
CA PHE A 53 0.92 1.02 -5.06
C PHE A 53 1.83 2.16 -5.53
N THR A 54 1.50 3.41 -5.25
CA THR A 54 2.41 4.54 -5.43
C THR A 54 3.13 4.92 -4.15
N THR A 55 2.69 4.40 -2.99
CA THR A 55 3.28 4.64 -1.67
C THR A 55 4.37 3.60 -1.37
N GLN A 56 5.57 4.04 -0.93
CA GLN A 56 6.58 3.13 -0.39
C GLN A 56 6.18 2.66 1.02
N PRO A 57 6.44 1.39 1.40
CA PRO A 57 7.17 0.35 0.64
C PRO A 57 6.28 -0.50 -0.29
N PHE A 58 4.95 -0.30 -0.33
CA PHE A 58 4.03 -1.09 -1.15
C PHE A 58 4.41 -1.06 -2.64
N ARG A 59 4.93 0.09 -3.12
CA ARG A 59 5.39 0.25 -4.50
C ARG A 59 6.43 -0.79 -4.91
N ARG A 60 7.32 -1.21 -4.01
CA ARG A 60 8.33 -2.25 -4.30
C ARG A 60 7.86 -3.66 -3.97
N MET A 61 6.78 -3.78 -3.18
CA MET A 61 6.22 -5.05 -2.72
C MET A 61 4.92 -5.44 -3.46
N TRP A 62 4.54 -4.68 -4.48
CA TRP A 62 3.23 -4.80 -5.11
C TRP A 62 2.95 -6.19 -5.71
N CYS A 63 3.99 -6.90 -6.20
CA CYS A 63 3.87 -8.27 -6.70
C CYS A 63 3.52 -9.31 -5.60
N ALA A 64 3.67 -8.95 -4.34
CA ALA A 64 3.27 -9.78 -3.22
C ALA A 64 1.76 -9.71 -2.94
N ILE A 65 1.03 -8.75 -3.53
CA ILE A 65 -0.30 -8.35 -3.10
C ILE A 65 -1.33 -8.66 -4.19
N ASN A 66 -2.36 -9.42 -3.84
CA ASN A 66 -3.61 -9.49 -4.58
C ASN A 66 -4.66 -8.58 -3.95
N VAL A 67 -5.58 -8.05 -4.74
CA VAL A 67 -6.68 -7.23 -4.23
C VAL A 67 -8.01 -7.71 -4.79
N HIS A 68 -8.95 -7.97 -3.89
CA HIS A 68 -10.34 -8.24 -4.22
C HIS A 68 -11.21 -7.05 -3.82
N ARG A 69 -12.16 -6.72 -4.66
CA ARG A 69 -13.24 -5.79 -4.41
C ARG A 69 -14.53 -6.59 -4.21
N VAL A 70 -15.20 -6.34 -3.10
CA VAL A 70 -16.50 -6.95 -2.79
C VAL A 70 -17.57 -5.88 -2.85
N ASP A 71 -18.45 -6.02 -3.80
CA ASP A 71 -19.57 -5.11 -4.01
C ASP A 71 -20.68 -5.45 -3.01
N VAL A 72 -20.85 -4.59 -2.02
CA VAL A 72 -21.92 -4.69 -1.01
C VAL A 72 -22.86 -3.51 -1.22
N ARG A 73 -24.13 -3.79 -1.46
CA ARG A 73 -25.16 -2.73 -1.49
C ARG A 73 -25.75 -2.53 -0.12
N SER A 74 -26.03 -1.29 0.22
CA SER A 74 -26.81 -0.87 1.39
C SER A 74 -28.19 -0.37 0.97
N THR A 75 -29.13 -0.35 1.92
CA THR A 75 -30.47 0.20 1.72
C THR A 75 -30.42 1.70 1.50
N ASP A 76 -29.66 2.41 2.34
CA ASP A 76 -29.47 3.84 2.26
C ASP A 76 -28.06 4.20 1.78
N SER A 77 -27.91 5.42 1.29
CA SER A 77 -26.63 6.01 0.92
C SER A 77 -26.00 6.73 2.11
N GLY A 78 -24.68 6.55 2.30
CA GLY A 78 -23.93 7.27 3.33
C GLY A 78 -23.62 6.43 4.57
N ALA A 79 -23.60 7.09 5.72
CA ALA A 79 -23.36 6.53 7.04
C ALA A 79 -24.12 7.37 8.07
N ASP A 80 -24.26 6.87 9.27
CA ASP A 80 -24.74 7.67 10.39
C ASP A 80 -23.79 8.86 10.63
N ASP A 81 -24.38 10.04 10.80
CA ASP A 81 -23.64 11.30 11.02
C ASP A 81 -24.31 12.11 12.11
N PRO A 82 -24.08 11.79 13.40
CA PRO A 82 -24.81 12.37 14.53
C PRO A 82 -24.71 13.90 14.57
N ALA A 83 -25.85 14.56 14.83
CA ALA A 83 -25.94 16.03 14.93
C ALA A 83 -25.08 16.61 16.06
N THR A 84 -24.73 15.80 17.06
CA THR A 84 -23.87 16.20 18.19
C THR A 84 -22.85 15.17 18.49
N CYS A 85 -21.59 15.59 18.67
CA CYS A 85 -20.49 14.75 19.12
C CYS A 85 -19.77 15.41 20.31
N PRO A 86 -19.37 14.64 21.34
CA PRO A 86 -18.78 15.19 22.56
C PRO A 86 -17.53 16.04 22.37
N ASP A 87 -16.74 15.79 21.33
CA ASP A 87 -15.55 16.60 20.97
C ASP A 87 -15.89 17.89 20.23
N GLY A 88 -17.17 18.12 19.90
CA GLY A 88 -17.66 19.30 19.20
C GLY A 88 -17.57 19.23 17.67
N ASP A 89 -16.98 18.17 17.09
CA ASP A 89 -17.00 17.90 15.65
C ASP A 89 -18.34 17.25 15.25
N ASN A 90 -19.37 18.08 15.17
CA ASN A 90 -20.75 17.68 14.96
C ASN A 90 -21.03 17.31 13.49
N GLY A 91 -21.95 16.37 13.29
CA GLY A 91 -22.41 15.92 11.98
C GLY A 91 -23.71 16.57 11.52
N ALA A 92 -24.23 16.06 10.42
CA ALA A 92 -25.47 16.55 9.78
C ALA A 92 -26.75 16.09 10.45
N GLY A 93 -26.70 15.15 11.40
CA GLY A 93 -27.89 14.54 12.04
C GLY A 93 -28.57 13.51 11.15
N THR A 94 -27.84 12.91 10.22
CA THR A 94 -28.34 11.87 9.33
C THR A 94 -28.22 10.48 9.96
N THR A 95 -29.20 9.61 9.66
CA THR A 95 -29.19 8.18 9.96
C THR A 95 -29.35 7.42 8.66
N ALA A 96 -28.55 6.39 8.44
CA ALA A 96 -28.54 5.57 7.25
C ALA A 96 -28.60 4.07 7.60
N HIS A 97 -29.49 3.33 6.95
CA HIS A 97 -29.59 1.88 7.08
C HIS A 97 -28.58 1.24 6.13
N THR A 98 -27.41 0.90 6.65
CA THR A 98 -26.30 0.38 5.88
C THR A 98 -25.88 -1.01 6.34
N TYR A 99 -25.19 -1.76 5.46
CA TYR A 99 -24.90 -3.18 5.69
C TYR A 99 -23.97 -3.42 6.88
N PHE A 100 -22.96 -2.57 7.05
CA PHE A 100 -22.01 -2.67 8.17
C PHE A 100 -22.28 -1.66 9.28
N ASP A 101 -23.36 -0.90 9.20
CA ASP A 101 -23.80 0.05 10.24
C ASP A 101 -22.72 1.10 10.59
N ALA A 102 -22.09 1.68 9.56
CA ALA A 102 -21.04 2.66 9.75
C ALA A 102 -21.60 3.98 10.31
N SER A 103 -20.86 4.54 11.28
CA SER A 103 -21.22 5.81 11.92
C SER A 103 -19.98 6.65 12.18
N PHE A 104 -20.11 7.94 12.00
CA PHE A 104 -19.21 8.94 12.58
C PHE A 104 -19.40 9.08 14.08
N CYS A 105 -18.59 9.87 14.73
CA CYS A 105 -18.64 10.13 16.17
C CYS A 105 -18.46 8.86 17.02
N ARG A 106 -17.79 7.85 16.52
CA ARG A 106 -17.40 6.69 17.33
C ARG A 106 -16.42 7.13 18.41
N ASP A 107 -16.48 6.47 19.56
CA ASP A 107 -15.64 6.77 20.73
C ASP A 107 -15.63 8.27 21.10
N ASN A 108 -16.76 8.98 20.91
CA ASN A 108 -16.95 10.39 21.18
C ASN A 108 -16.02 11.33 20.37
N THR A 109 -15.53 10.87 19.22
CA THR A 109 -14.66 11.66 18.34
C THR A 109 -15.31 11.76 16.96
N GLY A 110 -15.65 12.98 16.53
CA GLY A 110 -16.45 13.24 15.34
C GLY A 110 -15.90 12.62 14.06
N ARG A 111 -14.60 12.69 13.84
CA ARG A 111 -13.93 12.12 12.66
C ARG A 111 -13.75 10.59 12.71
N LEU A 112 -13.92 9.94 13.85
CA LEU A 112 -13.84 8.48 13.92
C LEU A 112 -15.05 7.85 13.23
N LEU A 113 -14.76 7.09 12.17
CA LEU A 113 -15.76 6.47 11.30
C LEU A 113 -15.46 4.97 11.20
N TYR A 114 -16.34 4.16 11.75
CA TYR A 114 -16.34 2.71 11.57
C TYR A 114 -17.71 2.10 11.84
N GLY A 115 -17.89 0.87 11.38
CA GLY A 115 -19.10 0.07 11.56
C GLY A 115 -18.83 -1.24 12.30
N ASP A 116 -19.63 -2.25 12.00
CA ASP A 116 -19.49 -3.59 12.57
C ASP A 116 -18.24 -4.29 11.98
N GLN A 117 -17.15 -4.23 12.74
CA GLN A 117 -15.88 -4.84 12.34
C GLN A 117 -15.98 -6.38 12.23
N ALA A 118 -16.77 -7.02 13.08
CA ALA A 118 -16.92 -8.48 13.05
C ALA A 118 -17.66 -8.92 11.79
N LEU A 119 -18.73 -8.20 11.41
CA LEU A 119 -19.46 -8.45 10.19
C LEU A 119 -18.59 -8.17 8.94
N ALA A 120 -17.79 -7.10 8.95
CA ALA A 120 -16.90 -6.79 7.84
C ALA A 120 -15.86 -7.90 7.62
N LEU A 121 -15.20 -8.39 8.69
CA LEU A 121 -14.28 -9.51 8.63
C LEU A 121 -14.94 -10.81 8.18
N ALA A 122 -16.14 -11.12 8.72
CA ALA A 122 -16.89 -12.30 8.33
C ALA A 122 -17.29 -12.26 6.85
N THR A 123 -17.71 -11.08 6.36
CA THR A 123 -18.08 -10.88 4.96
C THR A 123 -16.84 -11.04 4.06
N ALA A 124 -15.71 -10.42 4.40
CA ALA A 124 -14.47 -10.57 3.65
C ALA A 124 -14.03 -12.03 3.55
N SER A 125 -13.99 -12.75 4.68
CA SER A 125 -13.59 -14.17 4.72
C SER A 125 -14.56 -15.10 4.01
N ALA A 126 -15.86 -14.78 4.02
CA ALA A 126 -16.87 -15.58 3.29
C ALA A 126 -16.73 -15.42 1.77
N GLN A 127 -16.27 -14.25 1.30
CA GLN A 127 -16.10 -13.97 -0.12
C GLN A 127 -14.69 -14.35 -0.62
N VAL A 128 -13.68 -14.21 0.22
CA VAL A 128 -12.27 -14.47 -0.09
C VAL A 128 -11.64 -15.17 1.12
N PRO A 129 -11.62 -16.50 1.17
CA PRO A 129 -11.13 -17.26 2.33
C PRO A 129 -9.68 -16.97 2.73
N GLU A 130 -8.83 -16.59 1.76
CA GLU A 130 -7.41 -16.29 1.94
C GLU A 130 -7.13 -14.85 2.37
N VAL A 131 -8.15 -14.09 2.80
CA VAL A 131 -7.99 -12.67 3.18
C VAL A 131 -7.00 -12.47 4.33
N ASP A 132 -6.01 -11.61 4.11
CA ASP A 132 -5.02 -11.17 5.13
C ASP A 132 -5.38 -9.82 5.76
N ALA A 133 -6.04 -8.94 5.01
CA ALA A 133 -6.47 -7.62 5.49
C ALA A 133 -7.77 -7.17 4.83
N THR A 134 -8.54 -6.40 5.57
CA THR A 134 -9.84 -5.87 5.14
C THR A 134 -9.84 -4.35 5.24
N VAL A 135 -10.32 -3.71 4.19
CA VAL A 135 -10.57 -2.28 4.10
C VAL A 135 -12.04 -2.05 3.79
N VAL A 136 -12.65 -1.05 4.40
CA VAL A 136 -14.02 -0.63 4.10
C VAL A 136 -14.01 0.82 3.62
N ILE A 137 -14.55 1.05 2.45
CA ILE A 137 -14.77 2.39 1.90
C ILE A 137 -16.21 2.80 2.16
N VAL A 138 -16.39 3.88 2.94
CA VAL A 138 -17.69 4.38 3.34
C VAL A 138 -18.14 5.49 2.39
N ASN A 139 -19.38 5.42 1.91
CA ASN A 139 -19.96 6.37 0.96
C ASN A 139 -20.32 7.71 1.63
N SER A 140 -19.34 8.40 2.15
CA SER A 140 -19.49 9.74 2.75
C SER A 140 -18.41 10.68 2.24
N THR A 141 -18.77 11.94 2.00
CA THR A 141 -17.82 13.01 1.67
C THR A 141 -17.29 13.75 2.90
N ARG A 142 -17.81 13.45 4.10
CA ARG A 142 -17.24 13.92 5.36
C ARG A 142 -15.91 13.21 5.60
N TYR A 143 -14.91 13.96 6.02
CA TYR A 143 -13.59 13.43 6.38
C TYR A 143 -13.71 12.53 7.61
N GLY A 144 -13.18 11.30 7.51
CA GLY A 144 -13.15 10.38 8.64
C GLY A 144 -12.57 9.02 8.25
N GLY A 145 -12.16 8.31 9.29
CA GLY A 145 -11.66 6.94 9.21
C GLY A 145 -11.32 6.40 10.59
N ALA A 146 -10.99 5.14 10.66
CA ALA A 146 -10.52 4.45 11.85
C ALA A 146 -9.79 3.15 11.48
N GLY A 147 -8.77 2.81 12.27
CA GLY A 147 -8.11 1.52 12.24
C GLY A 147 -8.74 0.52 13.23
N GLY A 148 -8.00 -0.54 13.51
CA GLY A 148 -8.43 -1.64 14.38
C GLY A 148 -8.18 -2.96 13.67
N SER A 149 -9.14 -3.88 13.69
CA SER A 149 -9.07 -5.12 12.90
C SER A 149 -9.37 -4.89 11.41
N VAL A 150 -10.03 -3.79 11.09
CA VAL A 150 -10.42 -3.37 9.74
C VAL A 150 -10.03 -1.90 9.59
N ALA A 151 -9.52 -1.53 8.41
CA ALA A 151 -9.28 -0.14 8.06
C ALA A 151 -10.53 0.47 7.44
N TRP A 152 -11.02 1.58 7.99
CA TRP A 152 -12.19 2.29 7.50
C TRP A 152 -11.80 3.68 7.03
N PHE A 153 -12.36 4.13 5.92
CA PHE A 153 -12.22 5.51 5.50
C PHE A 153 -13.36 5.95 4.58
N SER A 154 -13.62 7.26 4.58
CA SER A 154 -14.65 7.89 3.77
C SER A 154 -14.13 8.18 2.35
N ARG A 155 -15.00 8.75 1.50
CA ARG A 155 -14.67 9.27 0.17
C ARG A 155 -14.33 10.76 0.16
N ALA A 156 -14.02 11.35 1.32
CA ALA A 156 -13.56 12.74 1.37
C ALA A 156 -12.30 12.96 0.51
N ALA A 157 -12.03 14.18 0.14
CA ALA A 157 -10.80 14.52 -0.59
C ALA A 157 -9.56 14.05 0.20
N ALA A 158 -8.65 13.35 -0.47
CA ALA A 158 -7.46 12.73 0.12
C ALA A 158 -7.74 11.65 1.21
N ALA A 159 -8.93 11.07 1.26
CA ALA A 159 -9.23 10.01 2.22
C ALA A 159 -8.50 8.69 1.92
N ASP A 160 -7.96 8.51 0.73
CA ASP A 160 -7.02 7.47 0.39
C ASP A 160 -5.72 7.52 1.22
N GLU A 161 -5.29 8.71 1.66
CA GLU A 161 -4.20 8.88 2.64
C GLU A 161 -4.57 8.29 4.00
N ILE A 162 -5.82 8.51 4.45
CA ILE A 162 -6.35 7.90 5.68
C ILE A 162 -6.35 6.38 5.49
N GLY A 163 -6.91 5.88 4.39
CA GLY A 163 -6.97 4.44 4.11
C GLY A 163 -5.62 3.74 4.20
N VAL A 164 -4.54 4.35 3.69
CA VAL A 164 -3.18 3.80 3.80
C VAL A 164 -2.63 3.89 5.23
N HIS A 165 -2.96 4.93 6.00
CA HIS A 165 -2.59 5.07 7.41
C HIS A 165 -3.30 3.99 8.24
N GLU A 166 -4.63 3.86 8.12
CA GLU A 166 -5.43 2.90 8.87
C GLU A 166 -5.07 1.43 8.52
N LEU A 167 -4.66 1.19 7.26
CA LEU A 167 -4.09 -0.09 6.87
C LEU A 167 -2.77 -0.37 7.61
N GLY A 168 -1.99 0.67 7.94
CA GLY A 168 -0.81 0.57 8.78
C GLY A 168 -1.13 -0.03 10.15
N HIS A 169 -2.23 0.38 10.78
CA HIS A 169 -2.71 -0.20 12.03
C HIS A 169 -3.22 -1.62 11.84
N SER A 170 -4.21 -1.80 10.98
CA SER A 170 -5.00 -3.04 10.87
C SER A 170 -4.18 -4.23 10.34
N ALA A 171 -3.32 -4.02 9.35
CA ALA A 171 -2.58 -5.09 8.69
C ALA A 171 -1.14 -5.26 9.19
N PHE A 172 -0.50 -4.19 9.65
CA PHE A 172 0.93 -4.17 9.97
C PHE A 172 1.22 -3.87 11.44
N ARG A 173 0.17 -3.68 12.27
CA ARG A 173 0.27 -3.40 13.71
C ARG A 173 1.17 -2.20 14.02
N LEU A 174 1.11 -1.17 13.20
CA LEU A 174 1.80 0.08 13.47
C LEU A 174 0.98 0.89 14.48
N ALA A 175 1.65 1.54 15.43
CA ALA A 175 1.04 2.53 16.32
C ALA A 175 1.02 3.90 15.67
N ASP A 176 0.14 4.78 16.15
CA ASP A 176 0.27 6.20 15.92
C ASP A 176 1.60 6.75 16.46
N GLU A 177 2.28 7.57 15.69
CA GLU A 177 3.52 8.24 16.09
C GLU A 177 3.26 9.68 16.57
N TYR A 178 2.02 10.00 16.94
CA TYR A 178 1.62 11.28 17.52
C TYR A 178 1.03 11.12 18.93
N GLY A 179 0.96 12.22 19.67
CA GLY A 179 0.25 12.34 20.92
C GLY A 179 -0.90 13.35 20.81
N ASP A 180 -2.04 13.04 21.40
CA ASP A 180 -3.23 13.91 21.38
C ASP A 180 -4.01 13.95 22.70
N THR A 181 -4.03 12.86 23.47
CA THR A 181 -4.91 12.74 24.65
C THR A 181 -4.20 12.25 25.90
N ILE A 182 -3.07 11.59 25.80
CA ILE A 182 -2.33 11.02 26.93
C ILE A 182 -1.13 11.90 27.21
N HIS A 183 -1.02 12.46 28.44
CA HIS A 183 0.14 13.27 28.80
C HIS A 183 1.41 12.45 28.82
N THR A 184 1.44 11.40 29.65
CA THR A 184 2.60 10.54 29.81
C THR A 184 2.21 9.08 29.64
N TRP A 185 2.94 8.36 28.79
CA TRP A 185 2.78 6.89 28.67
C TRP A 185 3.22 6.20 29.98
N SER A 186 2.33 5.41 30.54
CA SER A 186 2.56 4.70 31.81
C SER A 186 2.38 3.18 31.71
N ALA A 187 1.94 2.69 30.53
CA ALA A 187 1.92 1.27 30.26
C ALA A 187 3.35 0.74 30.01
N GLY A 188 3.51 -0.55 30.02
CA GLY A 188 4.78 -1.20 29.69
C GLY A 188 5.22 -0.99 28.25
N GLU A 189 6.26 -1.71 27.82
CA GLU A 189 6.73 -1.69 26.44
C GLU A 189 5.59 -2.12 25.48
N PRO A 190 5.23 -1.27 24.50
CA PRO A 190 4.15 -1.58 23.55
C PRO A 190 4.55 -2.71 22.59
N PRO A 191 3.61 -3.53 22.10
CA PRO A 191 3.91 -4.60 21.15
C PRO A 191 4.19 -4.09 19.73
N GLU A 192 3.76 -2.88 19.38
CA GLU A 192 3.90 -2.31 18.05
C GLU A 192 5.37 -2.05 17.72
N PRO A 193 5.80 -2.32 16.46
CA PRO A 193 7.22 -2.26 16.09
C PRO A 193 7.79 -0.84 16.04
N ASN A 194 6.96 0.16 15.83
CA ASN A 194 7.35 1.55 15.57
C ASN A 194 7.23 2.49 16.78
N VAL A 195 6.98 1.96 17.97
CA VAL A 195 7.01 2.71 19.23
C VAL A 195 7.71 1.92 20.32
N THR A 196 8.37 2.61 21.27
CA THR A 196 9.13 1.95 22.35
C THR A 196 9.23 2.86 23.58
N THR A 197 9.32 2.25 24.76
CA THR A 197 9.70 2.94 26.01
C THR A 197 11.19 2.77 26.32
N VAL A 198 11.90 1.94 25.55
CA VAL A 198 13.30 1.58 25.78
C VAL A 198 14.22 2.61 25.12
N THR A 199 15.00 3.33 25.94
CA THR A 199 15.95 4.34 25.50
C THR A 199 17.39 3.83 25.37
N ASP A 200 17.66 2.61 25.82
CA ASP A 200 18.98 2.00 25.67
C ASP A 200 19.26 1.62 24.21
N ARG A 201 20.40 2.08 23.69
CA ARG A 201 20.82 1.92 22.30
C ARG A 201 20.91 0.47 21.84
N ALA A 202 21.32 -0.43 22.72
CA ALA A 202 21.58 -1.81 22.37
C ALA A 202 20.30 -2.66 22.35
N THR A 203 19.26 -2.21 23.04
CA THR A 203 18.06 -3.01 23.30
C THR A 203 16.77 -2.41 22.74
N THR A 204 16.79 -1.16 22.22
CA THR A 204 15.64 -0.58 21.53
C THR A 204 15.24 -1.43 20.31
N LYS A 205 13.96 -1.48 19.97
CA LYS A 205 13.40 -2.33 18.89
C LYS A 205 14.11 -2.19 17.56
N TRP A 206 14.59 -0.99 17.26
CA TRP A 206 15.29 -0.67 16.00
C TRP A 206 16.76 -0.30 16.21
N ALA A 207 17.42 -0.90 17.20
CA ALA A 207 18.83 -0.68 17.54
C ALA A 207 19.76 -0.75 16.31
N SER A 208 19.53 -1.69 15.40
CA SER A 208 20.33 -1.89 14.19
C SER A 208 20.23 -0.74 13.17
N ARG A 209 19.22 0.12 13.30
CA ARG A 209 19.01 1.27 12.42
C ARG A 209 19.59 2.58 12.99
N VAL A 210 19.86 2.61 14.28
CA VAL A 210 20.36 3.82 14.96
C VAL A 210 21.85 3.97 14.74
N ALA A 211 22.25 4.99 13.99
CA ALA A 211 23.67 5.28 13.77
C ALA A 211 24.39 5.61 15.08
N ALA A 212 25.66 5.19 15.21
CA ALA A 212 26.43 5.36 16.45
C ALA A 212 26.51 6.81 16.95
N ALA A 213 26.52 7.78 16.02
CA ALA A 213 26.58 9.20 16.32
C ALA A 213 25.22 9.84 16.67
N THR A 214 24.08 9.14 16.46
CA THR A 214 22.75 9.69 16.80
C THR A 214 22.56 9.71 18.31
N PRO A 215 22.27 10.87 18.93
CA PRO A 215 22.00 10.93 20.38
C PRO A 215 20.69 10.19 20.73
N LEU A 216 20.63 9.57 21.91
CA LEU A 216 19.41 8.92 22.42
C LEU A 216 19.13 9.37 23.87
N PRO A 217 17.90 9.83 24.19
CA PRO A 217 16.85 10.17 23.21
C PRO A 217 17.34 11.20 22.19
N THR A 218 16.84 11.14 20.95
CA THR A 218 17.22 12.08 19.88
C THR A 218 16.53 13.43 20.08
N GLN A 219 15.23 13.37 20.39
CA GLN A 219 14.45 14.53 20.78
C GLN A 219 13.53 14.14 21.92
N ASP A 220 13.66 14.80 23.05
CA ASP A 220 12.85 14.57 24.24
C ASP A 220 11.73 15.62 24.35
N ASN A 221 10.72 15.33 25.18
CA ASN A 221 9.60 16.21 25.48
C ASN A 221 9.39 16.31 27.02
N PRO A 222 10.27 17.02 27.74
CA PRO A 222 10.21 17.05 29.21
C PRO A 222 8.95 17.74 29.75
N GLY A 223 8.28 18.57 28.95
CA GLY A 223 7.06 19.27 29.35
C GLY A 223 5.83 18.39 29.37
N CYS A 224 5.74 17.35 28.54
CA CYS A 224 4.63 16.40 28.41
C CYS A 224 3.21 17.02 28.33
N ALA A 225 3.10 18.29 28.04
CA ALA A 225 1.81 18.99 28.00
C ALA A 225 1.13 18.89 26.62
N THR A 226 1.92 18.87 25.56
CA THR A 226 1.55 18.71 24.16
C THR A 226 2.70 18.04 23.43
N MET A 227 2.49 17.60 22.19
CA MET A 227 3.61 17.17 21.33
C MET A 227 4.60 18.34 21.16
N THR A 228 5.89 18.00 21.11
CA THR A 228 6.88 19.02 20.77
C THR A 228 6.71 19.49 19.33
N THR A 229 6.74 20.79 19.12
CA THR A 229 6.74 21.43 17.79
C THR A 229 8.15 21.87 17.37
N ALA A 230 9.17 21.56 18.19
CA ALA A 230 10.55 21.90 17.86
C ALA A 230 11.01 21.16 16.60
N PRO A 231 11.79 21.82 15.72
CA PRO A 231 12.35 21.16 14.57
C PRO A 231 13.27 20.00 14.99
N SER A 232 13.43 19.02 14.10
CA SER A 232 14.34 17.89 14.35
C SER A 232 15.75 18.39 14.64
N PRO A 233 16.41 17.89 15.70
CA PRO A 233 17.80 18.24 16.02
C PRO A 233 18.81 17.48 15.12
N VAL A 234 18.34 16.59 14.28
CA VAL A 234 19.13 15.76 13.36
C VAL A 234 18.58 15.87 11.93
N PRO A 235 19.36 15.51 10.90
CA PRO A 235 18.88 15.51 9.52
C PRO A 235 17.61 14.68 9.34
N ALA A 236 16.82 15.00 8.31
CA ALA A 236 15.67 14.19 7.91
C ALA A 236 16.08 12.72 7.68
N ASP A 237 15.13 11.82 7.83
CA ASP A 237 15.32 10.36 7.66
C ASP A 237 16.35 9.75 8.64
N THR A 238 16.72 10.46 9.71
CA THR A 238 17.58 9.92 10.77
C THR A 238 16.74 9.08 11.75
N VAL A 239 17.06 7.80 11.85
CA VAL A 239 16.45 6.92 12.85
C VAL A 239 17.04 7.18 14.22
N GLY A 240 16.18 7.46 15.18
CA GLY A 240 16.52 7.79 16.55
C GLY A 240 15.41 7.43 17.54
N LEU A 241 15.25 8.26 18.57
CA LEU A 241 14.16 8.19 19.56
C LEU A 241 13.58 9.60 19.72
N PHE A 242 12.39 9.82 19.14
CA PHE A 242 11.65 11.07 19.20
C PHE A 242 10.47 10.92 20.15
N ALA A 243 10.33 11.80 21.13
CA ALA A 243 9.31 11.67 22.16
C ALA A 243 7.90 11.81 21.62
N GLY A 244 7.02 10.93 22.05
CA GLY A 244 5.61 10.84 21.70
C GLY A 244 5.28 9.60 20.91
N GLY A 245 4.01 9.23 20.88
CA GLY A 245 3.45 8.07 20.17
C GLY A 245 2.35 7.39 20.97
N SER A 246 1.60 6.50 20.32
CA SER A 246 0.44 5.83 20.90
C SER A 246 -0.50 6.78 21.65
N ARG A 247 -0.70 7.98 21.07
CA ARG A 247 -1.52 9.08 21.60
C ARG A 247 -0.93 9.78 22.86
N ALA A 248 0.28 9.41 23.32
CA ALA A 248 0.96 10.03 24.45
C ALA A 248 1.98 11.07 23.97
N PHE A 249 2.14 12.16 24.77
CA PHE A 249 3.08 13.23 24.46
C PHE A 249 4.52 12.92 24.86
N CYS A 250 4.72 12.06 25.86
CA CYS A 250 6.04 11.63 26.33
C CYS A 250 6.01 10.26 27.05
N GLY A 251 7.19 9.76 27.46
CA GLY A 251 7.34 8.44 28.09
C GLY A 251 7.33 7.28 27.10
N ILE A 252 7.19 7.58 25.83
CA ILE A 252 7.23 6.66 24.67
C ILE A 252 7.89 7.41 23.52
N TYR A 253 8.51 6.67 22.62
CA TYR A 253 9.29 7.23 21.52
C TYR A 253 8.94 6.54 20.21
N HIS A 254 9.02 7.29 19.10
CA HIS A 254 8.89 6.84 17.72
C HIS A 254 10.23 7.02 16.97
N PRO A 255 10.44 6.36 15.80
CA PRO A 255 11.79 6.21 15.24
C PRO A 255 12.31 7.39 14.43
N GLU A 256 11.45 8.16 13.77
CA GLU A 256 11.85 9.30 12.94
C GLU A 256 10.97 10.51 13.20
N HIS A 257 11.49 11.71 12.98
CA HIS A 257 10.77 12.96 13.23
C HIS A 257 9.51 13.12 12.37
N ALA A 258 9.46 12.49 11.21
CA ALA A 258 8.32 12.52 10.29
C ALA A 258 8.00 11.14 9.78
N CYS A 259 6.73 10.75 9.85
CA CYS A 259 6.22 9.47 9.39
C CYS A 259 4.75 9.60 9.00
N ARG A 260 4.26 8.73 8.11
CA ARG A 260 2.82 8.62 7.80
C ARG A 260 1.99 8.28 9.03
N MET A 261 2.53 7.50 9.96
CA MET A 261 1.85 7.17 11.22
C MET A 261 1.77 8.36 12.19
N GLN A 262 2.40 9.48 11.87
CA GLN A 262 2.29 10.75 12.59
C GLN A 262 1.47 11.78 11.82
N THR A 263 1.73 11.91 10.51
CA THR A 263 1.12 12.96 9.69
C THR A 263 0.80 12.40 8.30
N LEU A 264 -0.45 12.50 7.89
CA LEU A 264 -0.89 12.06 6.56
C LEU A 264 -0.10 12.78 5.45
N GLY A 265 0.11 12.08 4.34
CA GLY A 265 0.88 12.60 3.21
C GLY A 265 2.39 12.44 3.33
N GLN A 266 2.92 12.15 4.51
CA GLN A 266 4.33 11.79 4.70
C GLN A 266 4.60 10.35 4.21
N PRO A 267 5.85 10.00 3.86
CA PRO A 267 6.23 8.61 3.67
C PRO A 267 6.17 7.84 4.99
N PHE A 268 6.07 6.52 4.94
CA PHE A 268 6.38 5.70 6.11
C PHE A 268 7.86 5.83 6.46
N CYS A 269 8.19 5.97 7.74
CA CYS A 269 9.57 5.94 8.23
C CYS A 269 10.24 4.58 7.94
N GLN A 270 11.55 4.50 8.13
CA GLN A 270 12.31 3.27 7.84
C GLN A 270 11.81 2.09 8.67
N VAL A 271 11.51 2.29 9.95
CA VAL A 271 11.04 1.22 10.85
C VAL A 271 9.64 0.73 10.44
N CYS A 272 8.72 1.64 10.15
CA CYS A 272 7.40 1.29 9.63
C CYS A 272 7.50 0.56 8.29
N SER A 273 8.38 1.03 7.39
CA SER A 273 8.64 0.40 6.10
C SER A 273 9.21 -1.02 6.26
N ASP A 274 10.13 -1.23 7.19
CA ASP A 274 10.69 -2.56 7.48
C ASP A 274 9.60 -3.52 7.99
N ALA A 275 8.73 -3.07 8.91
CA ALA A 275 7.63 -3.88 9.41
C ALA A 275 6.68 -4.33 8.29
N ILE A 276 6.32 -3.42 7.39
CA ILE A 276 5.50 -3.72 6.21
C ILE A 276 6.22 -4.72 5.30
N VAL A 277 7.51 -4.50 5.01
CA VAL A 277 8.29 -5.39 4.14
C VAL A 277 8.41 -6.79 4.73
N VAL A 278 8.72 -6.91 6.01
CA VAL A 278 8.83 -8.21 6.70
C VAL A 278 7.52 -8.99 6.59
N ARG A 279 6.37 -8.31 6.69
CA ARG A 279 5.05 -8.94 6.56
C ARG A 279 4.75 -9.40 5.13
N LEU A 280 5.16 -8.62 4.12
CA LEU A 280 4.85 -8.89 2.70
C LEU A 280 5.88 -9.79 2.00
N GLN A 281 7.12 -9.82 2.48
CA GLN A 281 8.23 -10.54 1.84
C GLN A 281 7.95 -12.03 1.59
N PRO A 282 7.28 -12.80 2.49
CA PRO A 282 6.96 -14.21 2.24
C PRO A 282 6.04 -14.46 1.04
N PHE A 283 5.29 -13.43 0.61
CA PHE A 283 4.33 -13.49 -0.48
C PHE A 283 4.90 -13.02 -1.82
N LEU A 284 6.15 -12.56 -1.85
CA LEU A 284 6.82 -12.28 -3.12
C LEU A 284 6.94 -13.57 -3.93
N PRO A 285 6.78 -13.50 -5.25
CA PRO A 285 7.05 -14.65 -6.11
C PRO A 285 8.44 -15.21 -5.83
N ALA A 286 8.54 -16.54 -5.70
CA ALA A 286 9.84 -17.17 -5.51
C ALA A 286 10.66 -17.02 -6.81
N PHE A 287 11.84 -16.41 -6.72
CA PHE A 287 12.78 -16.36 -7.83
C PHE A 287 13.61 -17.64 -7.85
N SER A 288 13.36 -18.48 -8.82
CA SER A 288 14.04 -19.78 -8.99
C SER A 288 15.36 -19.67 -9.80
N GLY A 289 15.83 -18.46 -10.04
CA GLY A 289 16.99 -18.16 -10.86
C GLY A 289 16.61 -17.61 -12.25
N PRO A 290 17.59 -17.14 -13.03
CA PRO A 290 17.32 -16.51 -14.31
C PRO A 290 16.66 -17.47 -15.29
N VAL A 291 15.56 -17.02 -15.89
CA VAL A 291 14.86 -17.74 -16.96
C VAL A 291 15.27 -17.09 -18.29
N VAL A 292 15.88 -17.87 -19.16
CA VAL A 292 16.32 -17.43 -20.48
C VAL A 292 15.50 -18.08 -21.58
N GLY A 293 15.26 -17.36 -22.68
CA GLY A 293 14.54 -17.90 -23.82
C GLY A 293 14.73 -17.08 -25.08
N THR A 294 14.29 -17.67 -26.21
CA THR A 294 14.17 -16.95 -27.47
C THR A 294 12.71 -16.61 -27.70
N GLN A 295 12.42 -15.31 -27.83
CA GLN A 295 11.06 -14.81 -28.01
C GLN A 295 10.68 -14.73 -29.49
N PHE A 296 11.64 -14.40 -30.35
CA PHE A 296 11.39 -14.30 -31.80
C PHE A 296 12.68 -14.54 -32.59
N HIS A 297 12.50 -14.94 -33.85
CA HIS A 297 13.55 -15.03 -34.85
C HIS A 297 13.32 -13.93 -35.89
N GLY A 298 14.38 -13.40 -36.46
CA GLY A 298 14.29 -12.35 -37.46
C GLY A 298 15.37 -12.44 -38.52
N SER A 299 15.12 -11.82 -39.67
CA SER A 299 16.09 -11.57 -40.74
C SER A 299 15.93 -10.15 -41.19
N LEU A 300 17.03 -9.44 -41.37
CA LEU A 300 17.09 -8.05 -41.85
C LEU A 300 18.05 -7.92 -43.01
N ALA A 301 17.64 -7.24 -44.07
CA ALA A 301 18.52 -6.80 -45.15
C ALA A 301 19.54 -5.78 -44.63
N ALA A 302 20.62 -5.54 -45.40
CA ALA A 302 21.63 -4.52 -45.08
C ALA A 302 20.95 -3.15 -44.85
N GLY A 303 21.25 -2.49 -43.73
CA GLY A 303 20.69 -1.21 -43.31
C GLY A 303 19.22 -1.21 -42.93
N GLU A 304 18.53 -2.35 -42.94
CA GLU A 304 17.11 -2.45 -42.60
C GLU A 304 16.91 -2.30 -41.08
N THR A 305 15.82 -1.62 -40.71
CA THR A 305 15.31 -1.56 -39.33
C THR A 305 13.90 -2.13 -39.30
N ARG A 306 13.65 -3.06 -38.41
CA ARG A 306 12.32 -3.61 -38.19
C ARG A 306 11.98 -3.62 -36.71
N ARG A 307 10.66 -3.62 -36.38
CA ARG A 307 10.16 -3.63 -35.03
C ARG A 307 9.39 -4.90 -34.75
N TRP A 308 9.66 -5.48 -33.61
CA TRP A 308 8.89 -6.55 -32.98
C TRP A 308 8.22 -6.03 -31.72
N PHE A 309 7.17 -6.68 -31.29
CA PHE A 309 6.57 -6.46 -29.97
C PHE A 309 6.20 -7.79 -29.34
N THR A 310 6.15 -7.80 -28.02
CA THR A 310 5.71 -8.92 -27.21
C THR A 310 4.97 -8.38 -26.01
N TYR A 311 3.89 -9.03 -25.60
CA TYR A 311 2.92 -8.52 -24.64
C TYR A 311 2.66 -9.55 -23.53
N ASP A 312 1.81 -9.19 -22.54
CA ASP A 312 1.45 -10.00 -21.37
C ASP A 312 2.63 -10.40 -20.49
N TRP A 313 3.69 -9.58 -20.49
CA TRP A 313 4.78 -9.77 -19.54
C TRP A 313 4.37 -9.23 -18.19
N PRO A 314 4.50 -10.04 -17.09
CA PRO A 314 4.23 -9.53 -15.76
C PRO A 314 5.06 -8.29 -15.47
N ALA A 315 4.40 -7.20 -15.07
CA ALA A 315 5.08 -5.93 -14.87
C ALA A 315 6.04 -5.96 -13.65
N CYS A 316 5.95 -6.98 -12.81
CA CYS A 316 6.89 -7.25 -11.73
C CYS A 316 8.18 -7.95 -12.18
N TRP A 317 8.25 -8.46 -13.39
CA TRP A 317 9.45 -9.12 -13.88
C TRP A 317 10.48 -8.11 -14.35
N HIS A 318 11.73 -8.37 -13.96
CA HIS A 318 12.88 -7.65 -14.49
C HIS A 318 13.42 -8.40 -15.72
N VAL A 319 13.12 -7.91 -16.93
CA VAL A 319 13.43 -8.59 -18.17
C VAL A 319 14.52 -7.83 -18.93
N LEU A 320 15.61 -8.52 -19.23
CA LEU A 320 16.67 -8.05 -20.12
C LEU A 320 16.43 -8.61 -21.52
N TRP A 321 16.70 -7.78 -22.55
CA TRP A 321 16.58 -8.14 -23.96
C TRP A 321 17.92 -8.08 -24.65
N THR A 322 18.22 -9.11 -25.44
CA THR A 322 19.41 -9.20 -26.28
C THR A 322 19.01 -9.66 -27.68
N VAL A 323 19.75 -9.17 -28.68
CA VAL A 323 19.61 -9.59 -30.07
C VAL A 323 20.93 -10.18 -30.52
N LEU A 324 20.92 -11.45 -30.94
CA LEU A 324 22.12 -12.20 -31.26
C LEU A 324 22.09 -12.73 -32.70
N PRO A 325 23.05 -12.36 -33.57
CA PRO A 325 23.18 -12.99 -34.88
C PRO A 325 23.32 -14.51 -34.74
N THR A 326 22.59 -15.26 -35.58
CA THR A 326 22.64 -16.74 -35.57
C THR A 326 23.88 -17.33 -36.26
N VAL A 327 24.54 -16.51 -37.11
CA VAL A 327 25.77 -16.85 -37.76
C VAL A 327 26.83 -15.73 -37.56
N PRO A 328 28.12 -16.00 -37.58
CA PRO A 328 29.14 -14.96 -37.50
C PRO A 328 29.02 -13.95 -38.66
N VAL A 329 29.06 -12.67 -38.32
CA VAL A 329 29.01 -11.55 -39.28
C VAL A 329 30.28 -10.72 -39.13
N THR A 330 31.06 -10.60 -40.18
CA THR A 330 32.31 -9.82 -40.22
C THR A 330 32.30 -8.85 -41.39
N PRO A 331 32.89 -7.64 -41.22
CA PRO A 331 33.48 -7.09 -40.01
C PRO A 331 32.46 -6.39 -39.09
N GLY A 332 32.80 -6.31 -37.79
CA GLY A 332 32.23 -5.35 -36.80
C GLY A 332 30.87 -5.66 -36.25
N PRO A 333 30.32 -4.75 -35.45
CA PRO A 333 29.00 -4.95 -34.90
C PRO A 333 27.95 -4.99 -36.00
N ALA A 334 27.17 -6.10 -36.06
CA ALA A 334 26.19 -6.33 -37.11
C ALA A 334 24.82 -5.79 -36.78
N LEU A 335 24.41 -5.88 -35.48
CA LEU A 335 23.08 -5.52 -35.06
C LEU A 335 23.11 -4.50 -33.92
N ARG A 336 22.16 -3.59 -33.99
CA ARG A 336 21.83 -2.67 -32.90
C ARG A 336 20.35 -2.83 -32.56
N HIS A 337 20.03 -2.85 -31.27
CA HIS A 337 18.64 -2.91 -30.84
C HIS A 337 18.30 -1.82 -29.82
N ARG A 338 17.01 -1.51 -29.74
CA ARG A 338 16.45 -0.56 -28.79
C ARG A 338 15.14 -1.14 -28.25
N VAL A 339 15.01 -1.16 -26.93
CA VAL A 339 13.80 -1.59 -26.25
C VAL A 339 13.03 -0.37 -25.75
N ARG A 340 11.71 -0.37 -25.96
CA ARG A 340 10.76 0.57 -25.39
C ARG A 340 9.72 -0.25 -24.65
N ILE A 341 9.23 0.27 -23.52
CA ILE A 341 8.30 -0.41 -22.64
C ILE A 341 7.01 0.40 -22.62
N GLU A 342 5.89 -0.30 -22.80
CA GLU A 342 4.56 0.24 -22.60
C GLU A 342 3.91 -0.48 -21.43
N ARG A 343 3.34 0.29 -20.47
CA ARG A 343 2.54 -0.27 -19.39
C ARG A 343 1.14 -0.50 -19.91
N ALA A 344 0.85 -1.74 -20.33
CA ALA A 344 -0.43 -2.09 -20.96
C ALA A 344 -1.61 -1.98 -19.97
N ASN A 345 -1.39 -2.46 -18.74
CA ASN A 345 -2.34 -2.34 -17.63
C ASN A 345 -1.57 -2.36 -16.30
N ARG A 346 -2.25 -2.61 -15.18
CA ARG A 346 -1.62 -2.63 -13.85
C ARG A 346 -0.63 -3.80 -13.71
N GLU A 347 -0.96 -4.95 -14.27
CA GLU A 347 -0.26 -6.21 -14.09
C GLU A 347 0.75 -6.52 -15.20
N HIS A 348 0.60 -5.92 -16.39
CA HIS A 348 1.35 -6.33 -17.57
C HIS A 348 2.01 -5.18 -18.31
N VAL A 349 3.12 -5.50 -18.97
CA VAL A 349 3.84 -4.61 -19.88
C VAL A 349 3.96 -5.23 -21.26
N THR A 350 4.10 -4.37 -22.28
CA THR A 350 4.45 -4.69 -23.65
C THR A 350 5.86 -4.18 -23.92
N TYR A 351 6.72 -5.03 -24.48
CA TYR A 351 8.03 -4.64 -24.97
C TYR A 351 7.98 -4.42 -26.47
N TRP A 352 8.48 -3.26 -26.92
CA TRP A 352 8.66 -2.89 -28.30
C TRP A 352 10.16 -2.92 -28.62
N ILE A 353 10.60 -3.86 -29.47
CA ILE A 353 12.01 -4.10 -29.74
C ILE A 353 12.27 -3.71 -31.20
N SER A 354 13.06 -2.64 -31.40
CA SER A 354 13.52 -2.23 -32.71
C SER A 354 14.91 -2.80 -32.94
N VAL A 355 15.14 -3.48 -34.06
CA VAL A 355 16.43 -4.05 -34.44
C VAL A 355 16.84 -3.45 -35.76
N THR A 356 18.09 -3.00 -35.84
CA THR A 356 18.71 -2.45 -37.04
C THR A 356 19.92 -3.31 -37.43
N ASN A 357 19.98 -3.68 -38.70
CA ASN A 357 21.17 -4.30 -39.28
C ASN A 357 22.15 -3.20 -39.76
N ASP A 358 23.23 -3.00 -39.02
CA ASP A 358 24.23 -1.98 -39.36
C ASP A 358 25.32 -2.54 -40.30
N SER A 359 25.21 -3.80 -40.74
CA SER A 359 26.15 -4.44 -41.67
C SER A 359 25.75 -4.22 -43.14
N SER A 360 26.65 -4.58 -44.03
CA SER A 360 26.43 -4.50 -45.50
C SER A 360 25.80 -5.74 -46.13
N SER A 361 25.45 -6.74 -45.32
CA SER A 361 24.84 -8.00 -45.78
C SER A 361 23.60 -8.37 -44.94
N PRO A 362 22.71 -9.21 -45.45
CA PRO A 362 21.58 -9.70 -44.66
C PRO A 362 22.05 -10.46 -43.41
N VAL A 363 21.33 -10.28 -42.31
CA VAL A 363 21.64 -10.93 -41.02
C VAL A 363 20.40 -11.60 -40.46
N GLU A 364 20.53 -12.90 -40.14
CA GLU A 364 19.56 -13.63 -39.33
C GLU A 364 19.93 -13.56 -37.86
N PHE A 365 18.92 -13.49 -36.98
CA PHE A 365 19.15 -13.30 -35.55
C PHE A 365 18.02 -13.84 -34.69
N ASP A 366 18.37 -14.09 -33.40
CA ASP A 366 17.45 -14.37 -32.33
C ASP A 366 17.22 -13.13 -31.46
N GLY A 367 15.96 -12.84 -31.16
CA GLY A 367 15.58 -11.95 -30.07
C GLY A 367 15.40 -12.76 -28.80
N ARG A 368 16.33 -12.62 -27.86
CA ARG A 368 16.39 -13.40 -26.61
C ARG A 368 16.04 -12.53 -25.42
N TYR A 369 15.51 -13.18 -24.40
CA TYR A 369 15.22 -12.54 -23.11
C TYR A 369 15.85 -13.31 -21.95
N GLU A 370 16.05 -12.57 -20.87
CA GLU A 370 16.43 -13.10 -19.57
C GLU A 370 15.59 -12.40 -18.49
N VAL A 371 14.86 -13.18 -17.69
CA VAL A 371 14.19 -12.70 -16.47
C VAL A 371 15.20 -12.84 -15.34
N VAL A 372 15.63 -11.72 -14.75
CA VAL A 372 16.68 -11.69 -13.73
C VAL A 372 16.18 -11.48 -12.31
N ALA A 373 14.92 -11.04 -12.16
CA ALA A 373 14.24 -10.84 -10.87
C ALA A 373 12.73 -10.73 -11.05
N HIS A 374 12.00 -10.92 -9.97
CA HIS A 374 10.57 -10.68 -9.85
C HIS A 374 10.33 -9.57 -8.83
#